data_b2f35e27b31e2ed2c6bb70d445cc5d34
#
_entry.id   b2f35e27b31e2ed2c6bb70d445cc5d34
#
_cell.length_a   1.000
_cell.length_b   1.000
_cell.length_c   1.000
_cell.angle_alpha   90.00
_cell.angle_beta   90.00
_cell.angle_gamma   90.00
#
_symmetry.space_group_name_H-M   'P 1'
#
loop_
_entity.id
_entity.type
_entity.pdbx_description
1 polymer ?
#
loop_
_entity_poly.entity_id
_entity_poly.type
_entity_poly.pdbx_seq_one_letter_code
_entity_poly.pdbx_strand_id
1 'polypeptide(L)'
;DPINESADDRTLYPVYVLCVHTGTLLANAIKKATGSHFSHCTISFDSSLKNMYSFGRKTKLTELSNGSFVKDSIHNPPYTNEGVNYALYCIPVTSSQLAAMKKRLEYFVKNKTKFRYDFAGLFKNFFGIADNPEQRWFCSRFVADIINAGTEPGQKPMIREPSLMRPEDFLYTNFALYVTSGLIKDYDQILVDKVTKKLLRIESIRRAQQRAVQSTNIPVTESAVLDLNPYDLLGESIFNYQMATMD
;
A
#
# COMPACT_ATOMS: atom_id res chain seq x y z
N ASP A 1 8.64 31.07 -12.86
CA ASP A 1 8.87 31.28 -11.41
C ASP A 1 9.19 29.94 -10.79
N PRO A 2 10.31 29.79 -10.05
CA PRO A 2 10.59 28.56 -9.34
C PRO A 2 9.49 28.36 -8.30
N ILE A 3 8.81 27.22 -8.39
CA ILE A 3 7.79 26.80 -7.42
C ILE A 3 8.49 26.78 -6.07
N ASN A 4 8.11 27.72 -5.21
CA ASN A 4 8.63 27.84 -3.85
C ASN A 4 8.06 26.67 -3.03
N GLU A 5 8.71 25.48 -3.13
CA GLU A 5 8.40 24.36 -2.27
C GLU A 5 8.59 24.79 -0.81
N SER A 6 7.53 24.79 -0.03
CA SER A 6 7.63 25.09 1.39
C SER A 6 8.56 24.06 2.05
N ALA A 7 9.25 24.43 3.12
CA ALA A 7 10.14 23.53 3.87
C ALA A 7 9.40 22.25 4.33
N ASP A 8 8.08 22.28 4.38
CA ASP A 8 7.17 21.20 4.75
C ASP A 8 7.10 20.08 3.68
N ASP A 9 7.29 20.41 2.38
CA ASP A 9 7.30 19.42 1.29
C ASP A 9 8.60 18.59 1.21
N ARG A 10 9.62 18.91 1.99
CA ARG A 10 10.86 18.13 2.07
C ARG A 10 10.79 16.99 3.06
N THR A 11 9.88 17.07 4.02
CA THR A 11 9.67 16.03 5.03
C THR A 11 8.76 14.94 4.47
N LEU A 12 9.21 13.69 4.50
CA LEU A 12 8.44 12.54 4.07
C LEU A 12 7.78 11.85 5.26
N TYR A 13 6.54 11.48 5.06
CA TYR A 13 5.69 10.77 6.01
C TYR A 13 5.37 9.37 5.49
N PRO A 14 5.35 8.35 6.37
CA PRO A 14 5.01 7.01 5.95
C PRO A 14 3.49 6.81 5.83
N VAL A 15 3.07 6.18 4.75
CA VAL A 15 1.76 5.54 4.62
C VAL A 15 2.00 4.06 4.41
N TYR A 16 1.35 3.21 5.19
CA TYR A 16 1.60 1.77 5.18
C TYR A 16 0.55 1.02 4.39
N VAL A 17 0.98 0.07 3.57
CA VAL A 17 0.13 -0.94 2.94
C VAL A 17 0.51 -2.29 3.51
N LEU A 18 -0.44 -2.93 4.19
CA LEU A 18 -0.30 -4.28 4.71
C LEU A 18 -1.01 -5.24 3.76
N CYS A 19 -0.27 -6.17 3.18
CA CYS A 19 -0.79 -7.28 2.38
C CYS A 19 -0.78 -8.55 3.24
N VAL A 20 -1.89 -9.28 3.27
CA VAL A 20 -2.04 -10.48 4.12
C VAL A 20 -2.71 -11.63 3.39
N HIS A 21 -2.41 -12.85 3.84
CA HIS A 21 -3.21 -14.03 3.54
C HIS A 21 -3.94 -14.47 4.81
N THR A 22 -5.24 -14.19 4.88
CA THR A 22 -6.03 -14.38 6.10
C THR A 22 -6.48 -15.82 6.35
N GLY A 23 -6.15 -16.77 5.46
CA GLY A 23 -6.52 -18.18 5.60
C GLY A 23 -8.03 -18.48 5.54
N THR A 24 -8.88 -17.47 5.27
CA THR A 24 -10.33 -17.69 5.15
C THR A 24 -10.66 -18.52 3.91
N LEU A 25 -11.84 -19.18 3.88
CA LEU A 25 -12.27 -19.97 2.71
C LEU A 25 -12.21 -19.16 1.40
N LEU A 26 -12.62 -17.90 1.43
CA LEU A 26 -12.52 -17.01 0.26
C LEU A 26 -11.06 -16.70 -0.09
N ALA A 27 -10.24 -16.40 0.91
CA ALA A 27 -8.81 -16.15 0.73
C ALA A 27 -8.12 -17.36 0.07
N ASN A 28 -8.43 -18.57 0.54
CA ASN A 28 -7.91 -19.81 -0.05
C ASN A 28 -8.42 -20.04 -1.48
N ALA A 29 -9.70 -19.74 -1.75
CA ALA A 29 -10.25 -19.81 -3.10
C ALA A 29 -9.58 -18.83 -4.06
N ILE A 30 -9.37 -17.57 -3.63
CA ILE A 30 -8.64 -16.56 -4.39
C ILE A 30 -7.21 -17.04 -4.65
N LYS A 31 -6.48 -17.47 -3.62
CA LYS A 31 -5.12 -18.01 -3.75
C LYS A 31 -5.05 -19.15 -4.75
N LYS A 32 -5.95 -20.13 -4.64
CA LYS A 32 -5.99 -21.29 -5.56
C LYS A 32 -6.28 -20.89 -7.00
N ALA A 33 -7.14 -19.88 -7.19
CA ALA A 33 -7.53 -19.42 -8.51
C ALA A 33 -6.50 -18.49 -9.16
N THR A 34 -5.76 -17.70 -8.35
CA THR A 34 -4.86 -16.64 -8.85
C THR A 34 -3.38 -16.99 -8.74
N GLY A 35 -3.01 -18.01 -7.95
CA GLY A 35 -1.61 -18.22 -7.55
C GLY A 35 -1.06 -17.13 -6.62
N SER A 36 -1.89 -16.15 -6.21
CA SER A 36 -1.49 -15.01 -5.40
C SER A 36 -1.07 -15.42 -3.99
N HIS A 37 0.03 -14.82 -3.50
CA HIS A 37 0.49 -15.02 -2.12
C HIS A 37 -0.40 -14.29 -1.11
N PHE A 38 -1.03 -13.18 -1.52
CA PHE A 38 -1.88 -12.35 -0.66
C PHE A 38 -3.30 -12.27 -1.19
N SER A 39 -4.27 -12.35 -0.28
CA SER A 39 -5.70 -12.33 -0.60
C SER A 39 -6.39 -11.05 -0.15
N HIS A 40 -5.70 -10.20 0.62
CA HIS A 40 -6.24 -8.98 1.18
C HIS A 40 -5.15 -7.92 1.40
N CYS A 41 -5.54 -6.64 1.29
CA CYS A 41 -4.66 -5.54 1.66
C CYS A 41 -5.43 -4.45 2.40
N THR A 42 -4.71 -3.71 3.24
CA THR A 42 -5.21 -2.60 4.03
C THR A 42 -4.26 -1.42 3.96
N ILE A 43 -4.76 -0.22 4.25
CA ILE A 43 -3.93 0.98 4.39
C ILE A 43 -3.95 1.47 5.83
N SER A 44 -2.81 1.91 6.36
CA SER A 44 -2.66 2.54 7.67
C SER A 44 -1.78 3.78 7.57
N PHE A 45 -2.03 4.75 8.46
CA PHE A 45 -1.24 5.97 8.56
C PHE A 45 -0.31 5.96 9.78
N ASP A 46 -0.22 4.84 10.45
CA ASP A 46 0.71 4.62 11.57
C ASP A 46 1.23 3.17 11.58
N SER A 47 2.43 3.00 12.12
CA SER A 47 3.13 1.71 12.19
C SER A 47 2.55 0.76 13.22
N SER A 48 1.71 1.21 14.14
CA SER A 48 1.09 0.31 15.12
C SER A 48 0.06 -0.62 14.49
N LEU A 49 -0.42 -0.28 13.29
CA LEU A 49 -1.48 -0.99 12.55
C LEU A 49 -2.75 -1.23 13.39
N LYS A 50 -2.96 -0.39 14.42
CA LYS A 50 -4.19 -0.38 15.24
C LYS A 50 -5.37 0.23 14.51
N ASN A 51 -5.10 1.06 13.49
CA ASN A 51 -6.10 1.74 12.68
C ASN A 51 -5.81 1.44 11.20
N MET A 52 -6.27 0.30 10.72
CA MET A 52 -6.21 -0.10 9.32
C MET A 52 -7.55 0.10 8.64
N TYR A 53 -7.52 0.47 7.36
CA TYR A 53 -8.73 0.74 6.60
C TYR A 53 -8.72 -0.06 5.30
N SER A 54 -9.87 -0.65 4.98
CA SER A 54 -10.05 -1.46 3.77
C SER A 54 -11.52 -1.65 3.42
N PHE A 55 -11.77 -2.42 2.38
CA PHE A 55 -13.06 -3.07 2.12
C PHE A 55 -12.91 -4.57 2.37
N GLY A 56 -13.73 -5.10 3.25
CA GLY A 56 -13.67 -6.49 3.66
C GLY A 56 -15.02 -7.05 4.06
N ARG A 57 -15.05 -8.33 4.40
CA ARG A 57 -16.23 -8.97 4.95
C ARG A 57 -16.39 -8.62 6.43
N LYS A 58 -17.62 -8.35 6.85
CA LYS A 58 -17.96 -8.44 8.25
C LYS A 58 -18.05 -9.91 8.66
N THR A 59 -17.45 -10.26 9.75
CA THR A 59 -17.02 -11.54 10.32
C THR A 59 -18.00 -12.74 10.34
N LYS A 60 -19.15 -12.76 9.67
CA LYS A 60 -20.04 -13.93 9.67
C LYS A 60 -20.23 -14.50 8.26
N LEU A 61 -19.87 -15.78 8.11
CA LEU A 61 -19.96 -16.56 6.87
C LEU A 61 -21.37 -16.66 6.26
N THR A 62 -22.40 -16.30 7.01
CA THR A 62 -23.81 -16.53 6.64
C THR A 62 -24.39 -15.48 5.69
N GLU A 63 -23.69 -14.38 5.46
CA GLU A 63 -24.17 -13.33 4.56
C GLU A 63 -23.11 -12.94 3.54
N LEU A 64 -23.12 -13.60 2.38
CA LEU A 64 -22.28 -13.30 1.22
C LEU A 64 -22.37 -11.83 0.77
N SER A 65 -23.44 -11.13 1.15
CA SER A 65 -23.71 -9.74 0.78
C SER A 65 -23.14 -8.69 1.75
N ASN A 66 -22.60 -9.06 2.91
CA ASN A 66 -22.25 -8.14 4.00
C ASN A 66 -20.75 -7.73 4.02
N GLY A 67 -20.16 -7.47 2.87
CA GLY A 67 -18.89 -6.76 2.78
C GLY A 67 -19.12 -5.24 2.72
N SER A 68 -18.28 -4.46 3.39
CA SER A 68 -18.33 -2.99 3.36
C SER A 68 -16.98 -2.39 3.71
N PHE A 69 -16.95 -1.05 3.79
CA PHE A 69 -15.83 -0.34 4.38
C PHE A 69 -15.61 -0.80 5.83
N VAL A 70 -14.38 -1.15 6.16
CA VAL A 70 -13.98 -1.60 7.49
C VAL A 70 -12.83 -0.76 8.04
N LYS A 71 -12.90 -0.46 9.33
CA LYS A 71 -11.78 -0.03 10.15
C LYS A 71 -11.38 -1.22 11.01
N ASP A 72 -10.14 -1.63 10.92
CA ASP A 72 -9.65 -2.84 11.54
C ASP A 72 -8.35 -2.61 12.31
N SER A 73 -7.85 -3.65 12.95
CA SER A 73 -6.60 -3.64 13.72
C SER A 73 -5.88 -4.96 13.55
N ILE A 74 -4.53 -4.91 13.51
CA ILE A 74 -3.69 -6.11 13.52
C ILE A 74 -3.96 -7.02 14.73
N HIS A 75 -4.55 -6.48 15.80
CA HIS A 75 -4.87 -7.20 17.03
C HIS A 75 -6.25 -7.85 17.02
N ASN A 76 -7.01 -7.76 15.92
CA ASN A 76 -8.33 -8.33 15.79
C ASN A 76 -8.36 -9.49 14.79
N PRO A 77 -9.27 -10.48 14.94
CA PRO A 77 -9.54 -11.43 13.86
C PRO A 77 -9.98 -10.70 12.57
N PRO A 78 -9.54 -11.17 11.39
CA PRO A 78 -8.85 -12.44 11.14
C PRO A 78 -7.32 -12.37 11.26
N TYR A 79 -6.72 -11.23 11.59
CA TYR A 79 -5.26 -11.06 11.63
C TYR A 79 -4.61 -11.86 12.76
N THR A 80 -5.32 -12.02 13.90
CA THR A 80 -4.84 -12.82 15.04
C THR A 80 -5.00 -14.32 14.86
N ASN A 81 -5.55 -14.78 13.74
CA ASN A 81 -5.63 -16.20 13.45
C ASN A 81 -4.24 -16.79 13.28
N GLU A 82 -4.09 -18.06 13.61
CA GLU A 82 -2.82 -18.78 13.46
C GLU A 82 -2.38 -18.83 11.99
N GLY A 83 -1.09 -18.67 11.76
CA GLY A 83 -0.49 -18.80 10.42
C GLY A 83 -0.78 -17.66 9.45
N VAL A 84 -1.31 -16.53 9.90
CA VAL A 84 -1.51 -15.35 9.02
C VAL A 84 -0.18 -14.73 8.67
N ASN A 85 0.19 -14.86 7.37
CA ASN A 85 1.37 -14.23 6.79
C ASN A 85 1.06 -12.82 6.31
N TYR A 86 2.07 -11.93 6.41
CA TYR A 86 1.96 -10.56 5.93
C TYR A 86 3.22 -10.10 5.19
N ALA A 87 3.05 -9.08 4.36
CA ALA A 87 4.12 -8.19 3.90
C ALA A 87 3.67 -6.75 4.12
N LEU A 88 4.57 -5.92 4.62
CA LEU A 88 4.34 -4.51 4.93
C LEU A 88 5.18 -3.63 4.02
N TYR A 89 4.53 -2.67 3.40
CA TYR A 89 5.14 -1.66 2.54
C TYR A 89 4.92 -0.27 3.12
N CYS A 90 5.88 0.62 2.88
CA CYS A 90 5.80 2.04 3.20
C CYS A 90 5.78 2.85 1.92
N ILE A 91 4.83 3.77 1.79
CA ILE A 91 4.78 4.75 0.72
C ILE A 91 5.21 6.10 1.31
N PRO A 92 6.40 6.61 0.92
CA PRO A 92 6.86 7.93 1.35
C PRO A 92 6.06 9.03 0.67
N VAL A 93 5.37 9.85 1.44
CA VAL A 93 4.52 10.95 0.93
C VAL A 93 4.87 12.27 1.58
N THR A 94 4.64 13.39 0.88
CA THR A 94 4.74 14.74 1.45
C THR A 94 3.58 15.02 2.40
N SER A 95 3.63 16.12 3.13
CA SER A 95 2.54 16.52 4.02
C SER A 95 1.25 16.82 3.26
N SER A 96 1.35 17.47 2.09
CA SER A 96 0.22 17.74 1.19
C SER A 96 -0.44 16.46 0.69
N GLN A 97 0.36 15.51 0.22
CA GLN A 97 -0.11 14.19 -0.23
C GLN A 97 -0.80 13.41 0.90
N LEU A 98 -0.19 13.41 2.09
CA LEU A 98 -0.77 12.78 3.28
C LEU A 98 -2.12 13.39 3.65
N ALA A 99 -2.23 14.72 3.62
CA ALA A 99 -3.48 15.43 3.90
C ALA A 99 -4.57 15.07 2.88
N ALA A 100 -4.25 15.00 1.60
CA ALA A 100 -5.16 14.61 0.54
C ALA A 100 -5.66 13.16 0.70
N MET A 101 -4.75 12.21 1.00
CA MET A 101 -5.10 10.81 1.30
C MET A 101 -6.02 10.70 2.51
N LYS A 102 -5.73 11.40 3.61
CA LYS A 102 -6.56 11.42 4.81
C LYS A 102 -7.94 12.02 4.52
N LYS A 103 -8.02 13.10 3.76
CA LYS A 103 -9.29 13.71 3.33
C LYS A 103 -10.12 12.72 2.50
N ARG A 104 -9.50 11.96 1.60
CA ARG A 104 -10.17 10.91 0.83
C ARG A 104 -10.67 9.78 1.74
N LEU A 105 -9.88 9.35 2.71
CA LEU A 105 -10.30 8.37 3.71
C LEU A 105 -11.50 8.87 4.52
N GLU A 106 -11.50 10.13 4.96
CA GLU A 106 -12.63 10.71 5.68
C GLU A 106 -13.93 10.67 4.88
N TYR A 107 -13.86 10.84 3.56
CA TYR A 107 -15.02 10.68 2.68
C TYR A 107 -15.63 9.28 2.79
N PHE A 108 -14.79 8.23 2.78
CA PHE A 108 -15.25 6.85 2.95
C PHE A 108 -15.82 6.61 4.36
N VAL A 109 -15.17 7.12 5.40
CA VAL A 109 -15.63 7.01 6.79
C VAL A 109 -17.01 7.65 6.96
N LYS A 110 -17.20 8.88 6.47
CA LYS A 110 -18.45 9.64 6.55
C LYS A 110 -19.59 8.99 5.75
N ASN A 111 -19.27 8.33 4.65
CA ASN A 111 -20.25 7.74 3.74
C ASN A 111 -20.27 6.20 3.78
N LYS A 112 -19.74 5.57 4.83
CA LYS A 112 -19.55 4.12 4.92
C LYS A 112 -20.79 3.27 4.62
N THR A 113 -21.99 3.80 4.90
CA THR A 113 -23.26 3.11 4.66
C THR A 113 -23.69 3.07 3.20
N LYS A 114 -23.13 3.95 2.36
CA LYS A 114 -23.40 4.00 0.92
C LYS A 114 -22.61 2.95 0.12
N PHE A 115 -21.54 2.42 0.71
CA PHE A 115 -20.62 1.52 0.01
C PHE A 115 -20.91 0.06 0.30
N ARG A 116 -20.68 -0.78 -0.71
CA ARG A 116 -20.82 -2.23 -0.66
C ARG A 116 -19.55 -2.91 -1.17
N TYR A 117 -19.35 -4.14 -0.77
CA TYR A 117 -18.26 -4.95 -1.32
C TYR A 117 -18.56 -5.35 -2.76
N ASP A 118 -17.54 -5.24 -3.63
CA ASP A 118 -17.66 -5.53 -5.05
C ASP A 118 -17.13 -6.92 -5.40
N PHE A 119 -17.96 -7.93 -5.22
CA PHE A 119 -17.60 -9.30 -5.64
C PHE A 119 -17.52 -9.44 -7.16
N ALA A 120 -18.40 -8.76 -7.91
CA ALA A 120 -18.40 -8.81 -9.37
C ALA A 120 -17.15 -8.13 -9.93
N GLY A 121 -16.78 -6.95 -9.38
CA GLY A 121 -15.57 -6.24 -9.76
C GLY A 121 -14.29 -7.03 -9.41
N LEU A 122 -14.25 -7.69 -8.26
CA LEU A 122 -13.15 -8.59 -7.91
C LEU A 122 -12.99 -9.73 -8.92
N PHE A 123 -14.11 -10.34 -9.36
CA PHE A 123 -14.09 -11.37 -10.39
C PHE A 123 -13.63 -10.82 -11.75
N LYS A 124 -14.13 -9.65 -12.17
CA LYS A 124 -13.70 -8.96 -13.40
C LYS A 124 -12.21 -8.62 -13.36
N ASN A 125 -11.71 -8.11 -12.22
CA ASN A 125 -10.29 -7.85 -12.00
C ASN A 125 -9.44 -9.08 -12.30
N PHE A 126 -9.90 -10.24 -11.88
CA PHE A 126 -9.22 -11.51 -12.13
C PHE A 126 -9.02 -11.78 -13.64
N PHE A 127 -9.96 -11.39 -14.47
CA PHE A 127 -9.88 -11.50 -15.95
C PHE A 127 -9.27 -10.27 -16.63
N GLY A 128 -8.70 -9.33 -15.85
CA GLY A 128 -8.12 -8.10 -16.41
C GLY A 128 -9.15 -7.11 -16.95
N ILE A 129 -10.41 -7.23 -16.53
CA ILE A 129 -11.52 -6.36 -16.99
C ILE A 129 -11.68 -5.23 -15.94
N ALA A 130 -11.37 -4.01 -16.35
CA ALA A 130 -11.56 -2.82 -15.51
C ALA A 130 -13.06 -2.55 -15.29
N ASP A 131 -13.44 -2.28 -14.04
CA ASP A 131 -14.80 -1.90 -13.68
C ASP A 131 -14.76 -0.96 -12.45
N ASN A 132 -15.38 0.20 -12.57
CA ASN A 132 -15.25 1.27 -11.59
C ASN A 132 -16.61 1.78 -11.07
N PRO A 133 -17.52 0.92 -10.56
CA PRO A 133 -18.78 1.39 -9.99
C PRO A 133 -18.53 2.25 -8.74
N GLU A 134 -19.24 3.39 -8.64
CA GLU A 134 -19.00 4.38 -7.57
C GLU A 134 -19.21 3.83 -6.16
N GLN A 135 -20.19 2.95 -5.99
CA GLN A 135 -20.63 2.48 -4.67
C GLN A 135 -20.11 1.08 -4.30
N ARG A 136 -19.35 0.44 -5.18
CA ARG A 136 -18.85 -0.91 -4.97
C ARG A 136 -17.33 -0.94 -4.98
N TRP A 137 -16.75 -1.52 -3.95
CA TRP A 137 -15.31 -1.48 -3.70
C TRP A 137 -14.80 -2.83 -3.19
N PHE A 138 -13.57 -3.17 -3.55
CA PHE A 138 -12.81 -4.24 -2.91
C PHE A 138 -11.48 -3.69 -2.39
N CYS A 139 -10.77 -4.48 -1.57
CA CYS A 139 -9.63 -4.02 -0.77
C CYS A 139 -8.56 -3.28 -1.59
N SER A 140 -8.03 -3.91 -2.63
CA SER A 140 -6.91 -3.33 -3.40
C SER A 140 -7.34 -2.12 -4.23
N ARG A 141 -8.55 -2.10 -4.78
CA ARG A 141 -9.10 -0.91 -5.44
C ARG A 141 -9.22 0.26 -4.50
N PHE A 142 -9.71 0.03 -3.27
CA PHE A 142 -9.82 1.08 -2.25
C PHE A 142 -8.45 1.62 -1.85
N VAL A 143 -7.48 0.74 -1.56
CA VAL A 143 -6.11 1.15 -1.21
C VAL A 143 -5.50 1.98 -2.35
N ALA A 144 -5.66 1.53 -3.60
CA ALA A 144 -5.19 2.24 -4.79
C ALA A 144 -5.83 3.63 -4.95
N ASP A 145 -7.12 3.76 -4.67
CA ASP A 145 -7.85 5.03 -4.73
C ASP A 145 -7.34 6.02 -3.65
N ILE A 146 -7.11 5.55 -2.43
CA ILE A 146 -6.53 6.39 -1.38
C ILE A 146 -5.11 6.85 -1.78
N ILE A 147 -4.28 5.97 -2.33
CA ILE A 147 -2.94 6.31 -2.81
C ILE A 147 -3.02 7.38 -3.91
N ASN A 148 -3.92 7.20 -4.89
CA ASN A 148 -4.10 8.16 -5.98
C ASN A 148 -4.62 9.52 -5.51
N ALA A 149 -5.33 9.59 -4.40
CA ALA A 149 -5.73 10.87 -3.81
C ALA A 149 -4.51 11.74 -3.39
N GLY A 150 -3.34 11.12 -3.18
CA GLY A 150 -2.08 11.83 -2.96
C GLY A 150 -1.34 12.25 -4.23
N THR A 151 -1.93 12.07 -5.42
CA THR A 151 -1.33 12.55 -6.67
C THR A 151 -1.38 14.07 -6.72
N GLU A 152 -0.23 14.70 -7.01
CA GLU A 152 -0.16 16.15 -7.13
C GLU A 152 -0.96 16.65 -8.34
N PRO A 153 -1.54 17.87 -8.26
CA PRO A 153 -2.28 18.44 -9.38
C PRO A 153 -1.42 18.49 -10.66
N GLY A 154 -2.00 18.01 -11.76
CA GLY A 154 -1.31 17.96 -13.06
C GLY A 154 -0.40 16.75 -13.27
N GLN A 155 -0.18 15.92 -12.27
CA GLN A 155 0.57 14.68 -12.40
C GLN A 155 -0.35 13.50 -12.79
N LYS A 156 0.26 12.47 -13.41
CA LYS A 156 -0.45 11.21 -13.67
C LYS A 156 -0.68 10.46 -12.36
N PRO A 157 -1.83 9.78 -12.20
CA PRO A 157 -2.08 8.95 -11.02
C PRO A 157 -0.94 7.95 -10.79
N MET A 158 -0.57 7.73 -9.55
CA MET A 158 0.44 6.73 -9.16
C MET A 158 0.02 5.32 -9.60
N ILE A 159 -1.28 5.06 -9.56
CA ILE A 159 -1.88 3.82 -10.03
C ILE A 159 -2.85 4.15 -11.13
N ARG A 160 -2.53 3.72 -12.36
CA ARG A 160 -3.30 4.06 -13.56
C ARG A 160 -4.73 3.52 -13.52
N GLU A 161 -4.90 2.27 -13.10
CA GLU A 161 -6.20 1.60 -13.07
C GLU A 161 -6.43 0.90 -11.72
N PRO A 162 -7.00 1.60 -10.73
CA PRO A 162 -7.23 1.06 -9.39
C PRO A 162 -8.07 -0.22 -9.37
N SER A 163 -9.02 -0.38 -10.29
CA SER A 163 -9.89 -1.56 -10.35
C SER A 163 -9.17 -2.83 -10.81
N LEU A 164 -8.00 -2.70 -11.40
CA LEU A 164 -7.17 -3.84 -11.81
C LEU A 164 -6.10 -4.21 -10.78
N MET A 165 -5.92 -3.39 -9.72
CA MET A 165 -4.94 -3.69 -8.67
C MET A 165 -5.34 -4.92 -7.87
N ARG A 166 -4.35 -5.78 -7.63
CA ARG A 166 -4.41 -6.93 -6.71
C ARG A 166 -3.57 -6.64 -5.47
N PRO A 167 -3.78 -7.33 -4.35
CA PRO A 167 -2.94 -7.14 -3.16
C PRO A 167 -1.45 -7.31 -3.42
N GLU A 168 -1.05 -8.27 -4.25
CA GLU A 168 0.34 -8.53 -4.62
C GLU A 168 0.96 -7.48 -5.54
N ASP A 169 0.15 -6.74 -6.32
CA ASP A 169 0.69 -5.77 -7.27
C ASP A 169 1.42 -4.61 -6.56
N PHE A 170 1.10 -4.36 -5.27
CA PHE A 170 1.83 -3.39 -4.47
C PHE A 170 3.31 -3.76 -4.27
N LEU A 171 3.67 -5.05 -4.40
CA LEU A 171 5.06 -5.53 -4.34
C LEU A 171 5.90 -5.01 -5.52
N TYR A 172 5.25 -4.76 -6.65
CA TYR A 172 5.92 -4.44 -7.92
C TYR A 172 5.83 -2.95 -8.27
N THR A 173 5.29 -2.12 -7.36
CA THR A 173 5.22 -0.68 -7.59
C THR A 173 6.53 0.00 -7.18
N ASN A 174 6.99 0.96 -7.97
CA ASN A 174 8.22 1.71 -7.72
C ASN A 174 8.08 2.78 -6.60
N PHE A 175 6.87 3.02 -6.11
CA PHE A 175 6.59 4.01 -5.07
C PHE A 175 6.40 3.38 -3.67
N ALA A 176 6.25 2.07 -3.57
CA ALA A 176 6.07 1.36 -2.31
C ALA A 176 7.39 0.66 -1.92
N LEU A 177 7.93 1.04 -0.77
CA LEU A 177 9.17 0.50 -0.24
C LEU A 177 8.86 -0.65 0.72
N TYR A 178 9.48 -1.81 0.50
CA TYR A 178 9.34 -2.95 1.39
C TYR A 178 9.92 -2.65 2.78
N VAL A 179 9.16 -2.96 3.81
CA VAL A 179 9.57 -2.76 5.21
C VAL A 179 9.93 -4.07 5.89
N THR A 180 9.01 -5.03 5.90
CA THR A 180 9.19 -6.34 6.53
C THR A 180 8.06 -7.29 6.11
N SER A 181 8.25 -8.59 6.37
CA SER A 181 7.23 -9.62 6.23
C SER A 181 7.41 -10.70 7.29
N GLY A 182 6.43 -11.58 7.45
CA GLY A 182 6.48 -12.67 8.41
C GLY A 182 5.09 -13.12 8.86
N LEU A 183 5.00 -13.71 10.04
CA LEU A 183 3.73 -14.01 10.70
C LEU A 183 3.23 -12.82 11.50
N ILE A 184 1.94 -12.52 11.43
CA ILE A 184 1.35 -11.39 12.18
C ILE A 184 1.62 -11.47 13.69
N LYS A 185 1.63 -12.68 14.26
CA LYS A 185 1.93 -12.88 15.68
C LYS A 185 3.31 -12.37 16.10
N ASP A 186 4.24 -12.31 15.14
CA ASP A 186 5.63 -11.88 15.36
C ASP A 186 5.85 -10.42 14.92
N TYR A 187 4.77 -9.65 14.71
CA TYR A 187 4.85 -8.26 14.30
C TYR A 187 5.57 -7.40 15.34
N ASP A 188 6.68 -6.78 14.96
CA ASP A 188 7.49 -5.92 15.79
C ASP A 188 7.41 -4.46 15.31
N GLN A 189 6.62 -3.65 16.00
CA GLN A 189 6.47 -2.23 15.67
C GLN A 189 7.78 -1.46 15.79
N ILE A 190 8.64 -1.79 16.77
CA ILE A 190 9.92 -1.09 16.98
C ILE A 190 10.85 -1.31 15.78
N LEU A 191 10.89 -2.55 15.28
CA LEU A 191 11.63 -2.88 14.07
C LEU A 191 11.06 -2.12 12.85
N VAL A 192 9.74 -2.10 12.68
CA VAL A 192 9.06 -1.38 11.60
C VAL A 192 9.41 0.10 11.64
N ASP A 193 9.34 0.75 12.80
CA ASP A 193 9.67 2.18 12.95
C ASP A 193 11.14 2.45 12.58
N LYS A 194 12.06 1.59 13.02
CA LYS A 194 13.50 1.71 12.72
C LYS A 194 13.76 1.58 11.21
N VAL A 195 13.19 0.56 10.57
CA VAL A 195 13.36 0.33 9.13
C VAL A 195 12.71 1.47 8.32
N THR A 196 11.48 1.84 8.64
CA THR A 196 10.77 2.93 7.98
C THR A 196 11.54 4.25 8.06
N LYS A 197 12.06 4.63 9.23
CA LYS A 197 12.87 5.83 9.39
C LYS A 197 14.10 5.84 8.46
N LYS A 198 14.76 4.68 8.31
CA LYS A 198 15.90 4.53 7.39
C LYS A 198 15.47 4.68 5.93
N LEU A 199 14.37 4.03 5.53
CA LEU A 199 13.82 4.12 4.18
C LEU A 199 13.42 5.55 3.81
N LEU A 200 12.71 6.28 4.69
CA LEU A 200 12.33 7.66 4.46
C LEU A 200 13.54 8.58 4.29
N ARG A 201 14.60 8.36 5.07
CA ARG A 201 15.85 9.12 4.93
C ARG A 201 16.50 8.90 3.57
N ILE A 202 16.60 7.65 3.12
CA ILE A 202 17.17 7.29 1.81
C ILE A 202 16.35 7.92 0.69
N GLU A 203 15.03 7.78 0.74
CA GLU A 203 14.13 8.34 -0.25
C GLU A 203 14.19 9.89 -0.30
N SER A 204 14.33 10.54 0.85
CA SER A 204 14.50 11.99 0.93
C SER A 204 15.79 12.45 0.22
N ILE A 205 16.91 11.73 0.41
CA ILE A 205 18.18 11.99 -0.28
C ILE A 205 18.01 11.79 -1.78
N ARG A 206 17.42 10.67 -2.21
CA ARG A 206 17.17 10.35 -3.62
C ARG A 206 16.35 11.45 -4.31
N ARG A 207 15.25 11.89 -3.69
CA ARG A 207 14.43 13.01 -4.22
C ARG A 207 15.20 14.32 -4.28
N ALA A 208 16.02 14.61 -3.29
CA ALA A 208 16.86 15.82 -3.30
C ALA A 208 17.87 15.79 -4.45
N GLN A 209 18.51 14.66 -4.71
CA GLN A 209 19.44 14.48 -5.84
C GLN A 209 18.73 14.64 -7.19
N GLN A 210 17.55 14.02 -7.36
CA GLN A 210 16.76 14.17 -8.59
C GLN A 210 16.39 15.62 -8.88
N ARG A 211 15.98 16.38 -7.85
CA ARG A 211 15.70 17.82 -7.99
C ARG A 211 16.95 18.62 -8.39
N ALA A 212 18.09 18.35 -7.76
CA ALA A 212 19.34 19.02 -8.08
C ALA A 212 19.75 18.80 -9.54
N VAL A 213 19.60 17.58 -10.06
CA VAL A 213 19.88 17.24 -11.46
C VAL A 213 18.92 17.99 -12.41
N GLN A 214 17.63 18.02 -12.11
CA GLN A 214 16.65 18.73 -12.92
C GLN A 214 16.87 20.25 -12.96
N SER A 215 17.41 20.83 -11.89
CA SER A 215 17.68 22.29 -11.80
C SER A 215 18.92 22.75 -12.57
N THR A 216 19.84 21.83 -12.91
CA THR A 216 21.14 22.18 -13.54
C THR A 216 21.09 22.24 -15.06
N ASN A 217 19.98 21.89 -15.72
CA ASN A 217 19.85 21.83 -17.20
C ASN A 217 20.99 21.07 -17.92
N ILE A 218 21.77 20.25 -17.20
CA ILE A 218 22.80 19.41 -17.79
C ILE A 218 22.10 18.19 -18.40
N PRO A 219 22.36 17.85 -19.67
CA PRO A 219 21.83 16.61 -20.23
C PRO A 219 22.35 15.43 -19.42
N VAL A 220 21.44 14.76 -18.73
CA VAL A 220 21.77 13.61 -17.88
C VAL A 220 22.13 12.43 -18.80
N THR A 221 23.39 12.04 -18.84
CA THR A 221 23.72 10.68 -19.21
C THR A 221 23.21 9.78 -18.07
N GLU A 222 22.43 8.75 -18.41
CA GLU A 222 21.76 7.81 -17.49
C GLU A 222 22.66 7.21 -16.38
N SER A 223 23.98 7.36 -16.49
CA SER A 223 24.96 6.82 -15.54
C SER A 223 25.27 7.69 -14.32
N ALA A 224 24.71 8.89 -14.20
CA ALA A 224 25.05 9.84 -13.10
C ALA A 224 24.04 9.87 -11.93
N VAL A 225 22.87 9.26 -12.07
CA VAL A 225 21.99 8.97 -10.94
C VAL A 225 22.57 7.74 -10.26
N LEU A 226 23.22 7.90 -9.12
CA LEU A 226 23.54 6.76 -8.25
C LEU A 226 22.25 5.98 -8.05
N ASP A 227 22.19 4.80 -8.67
CA ASP A 227 21.15 3.79 -8.46
C ASP A 227 21.30 3.26 -7.02
N LEU A 228 21.00 4.14 -6.06
CA LEU A 228 20.88 3.75 -4.66
C LEU A 228 19.58 2.96 -4.56
N ASN A 229 19.67 1.68 -4.91
CA ASN A 229 18.62 0.75 -4.54
C ASN A 229 18.47 0.84 -3.01
N PRO A 230 17.32 1.30 -2.48
CA PRO A 230 17.14 1.44 -1.04
C PRO A 230 17.39 0.13 -0.28
N TYR A 231 17.35 -1.00 -0.97
CA TYR A 231 17.59 -2.33 -0.41
C TYR A 231 19.08 -2.67 -0.27
N ASP A 232 19.99 -2.12 -1.11
CA ASP A 232 21.44 -2.34 -0.99
C ASP A 232 22.01 -1.79 0.32
N LEU A 233 21.36 -0.75 0.87
CA LEU A 233 21.72 -0.15 2.15
C LEU A 233 21.12 -0.85 3.38
N LEU A 234 20.18 -1.77 3.18
CA LEU A 234 19.53 -2.52 4.26
C LEU A 234 20.27 -3.81 4.64
N GLY A 235 21.25 -4.24 3.81
CA GLY A 235 22.03 -5.48 4.00
C GLY A 235 21.34 -6.72 3.40
N GLU A 236 22.13 -7.71 3.05
CA GLU A 236 21.73 -8.93 2.33
C GLU A 236 20.60 -9.75 3.02
N SER A 237 20.38 -9.56 4.32
CA SER A 237 19.38 -10.33 5.07
C SER A 237 17.92 -10.08 4.66
N ILE A 238 17.62 -8.91 4.07
CA ILE A 238 16.26 -8.56 3.64
C ILE A 238 16.00 -9.05 2.21
N PHE A 239 17.03 -9.00 1.34
CA PHE A 239 16.93 -9.46 -0.03
C PHE A 239 16.75 -10.99 -0.12
N ASN A 240 17.46 -11.74 0.73
CA ASN A 240 17.36 -13.20 0.80
C ASN A 240 15.97 -13.67 1.28
N TYR A 241 15.26 -12.87 2.08
CA TYR A 241 13.91 -13.22 2.53
C TYR A 241 12.86 -13.03 1.43
N GLN A 242 13.01 -12.02 0.55
CA GLN A 242 12.12 -11.85 -0.61
C GLN A 242 12.23 -13.02 -1.59
N MET A 243 13.42 -13.51 -1.85
CA MET A 243 13.62 -14.63 -2.76
C MET A 243 13.17 -15.96 -2.18
N ALA A 244 13.35 -16.18 -0.87
CA ALA A 244 12.93 -17.42 -0.19
C ALA A 244 11.41 -17.56 0.02
N THR A 245 10.63 -16.48 -0.14
CA THR A 245 9.17 -16.50 -0.04
C THR A 245 8.47 -16.50 -1.40
N MET A 246 9.25 -16.50 -2.50
CA MET A 246 8.75 -16.53 -3.89
C MET A 246 8.80 -17.94 -4.51
N ASP A 247 9.38 -18.94 -3.82
CA ASP A 247 9.28 -20.36 -4.11
C ASP A 247 8.15 -21.00 -3.27
#